data_3876c3f3e6806d30704f82b9acfcbcb2
#
_entry.id   3876c3f3e6806d30704f82b9acfcbcb2
#
_cell.length_a   1.000
_cell.length_b   1.000
_cell.length_c   1.000
_cell.angle_alpha   90.00
_cell.angle_beta   90.00
_cell.angle_gamma   90.00
#
_symmetry.space_group_name_H-M   'P 1'
#
loop_
_entity.id
_entity.type
_entity.pdbx_description
1 polymer ?
#
loop_
_entity_poly.entity_id
_entity_poly.type
_entity_poly.pdbx_seq_one_letter_code
_entity_poly.pdbx_strand_id
1 'polypeptide(L)'
;AMEAINEVIDEYAGFGIFDTAESQHSISHMKAVFKQTVWALTTQIRRGSFVPERFEFSFYESLDMANDVTVDIKGRVDRTDTYTDEGRLFVKVLDYKSGNTVFDLVKLYYGTQLQLAVYMDAVMEQKKEALKQVSVEPGGMLYYHIDDPVIDLKDVTPGTELSEKEINQMILKKLKPDGLINSDEKAYRGMDRDFEKSSDVIPVTLKKDQTPAAGSKVANAEEFDVITRFAREKLREIGREIYDGNVDVNPIKNKKIDSCAYCAFQAICRYDSRIPGFSERSFNGDNKEDVL
;
A
#
# COMPACT_ATOMS: atom_id res chain seq x y z
N ALA A 1 -12.93 -17.94 8.97
CA ALA A 1 -11.75 -17.73 8.11
C ALA A 1 -11.32 -19.04 7.44
N MET A 2 -11.06 -20.14 8.22
CA MET A 2 -10.67 -21.43 7.62
C MET A 2 -11.78 -22.07 6.77
N GLU A 3 -13.05 -21.87 7.12
CA GLU A 3 -14.19 -22.29 6.28
C GLU A 3 -14.15 -21.62 4.90
N ALA A 4 -14.00 -20.28 4.87
CA ALA A 4 -13.97 -19.54 3.61
C ALA A 4 -12.84 -20.01 2.65
N ILE A 5 -11.62 -20.29 3.18
CA ILE A 5 -10.54 -20.79 2.33
C ILE A 5 -10.82 -22.23 1.85
N ASN A 6 -11.45 -23.05 2.69
CA ASN A 6 -11.84 -24.40 2.27
C ASN A 6 -12.92 -24.36 1.19
N GLU A 7 -13.95 -23.51 1.32
CA GLU A 7 -14.98 -23.30 0.30
C GLU A 7 -14.38 -22.92 -1.04
N VAL A 8 -13.43 -21.95 -1.08
CA VAL A 8 -12.73 -21.57 -2.32
C VAL A 8 -11.94 -22.75 -2.89
N ILE A 9 -11.20 -23.51 -2.07
CA ILE A 9 -10.43 -24.66 -2.53
C ILE A 9 -11.36 -25.74 -3.09
N ASP A 10 -12.47 -26.02 -2.42
CA ASP A 10 -13.46 -27.03 -2.84
C ASP A 10 -14.13 -26.64 -4.15
N GLU A 11 -14.36 -25.35 -4.41
CA GLU A 11 -14.87 -24.84 -5.69
C GLU A 11 -13.95 -25.20 -6.87
N TYR A 12 -12.62 -25.20 -6.64
CA TYR A 12 -11.63 -25.54 -7.66
C TYR A 12 -11.18 -27.00 -7.65
N ALA A 13 -11.60 -27.82 -6.67
CA ALA A 13 -11.17 -29.21 -6.50
C ALA A 13 -11.50 -30.11 -7.70
N GLY A 14 -12.54 -29.77 -8.49
CA GLY A 14 -12.94 -30.54 -9.68
C GLY A 14 -12.03 -30.38 -10.88
N PHE A 15 -11.05 -29.50 -10.86
CA PHE A 15 -10.19 -29.24 -12.03
C PHE A 15 -8.95 -30.16 -12.14
N GLY A 16 -8.77 -31.14 -11.25
CA GLY A 16 -7.66 -32.09 -11.29
C GLY A 16 -6.25 -31.50 -11.06
N ILE A 17 -6.12 -30.18 -11.10
CA ILE A 17 -4.83 -29.47 -10.87
C ILE A 17 -4.37 -29.57 -9.41
N PHE A 18 -5.26 -29.90 -8.50
CA PHE A 18 -4.99 -30.04 -7.06
C PHE A 18 -4.71 -31.47 -6.61
N ASP A 19 -4.68 -32.45 -7.53
CA ASP A 19 -4.56 -33.87 -7.17
C ASP A 19 -3.11 -34.34 -6.98
N THR A 20 -2.13 -33.50 -7.37
CA THR A 20 -0.72 -33.85 -7.19
C THR A 20 -0.23 -33.57 -5.76
N ALA A 21 0.78 -34.32 -5.32
CA ALA A 21 1.40 -34.09 -4.00
C ALA A 21 1.97 -32.67 -3.86
N GLU A 22 2.51 -32.10 -4.93
CA GLU A 22 3.02 -30.73 -4.99
C GLU A 22 1.90 -29.70 -4.78
N SER A 23 0.77 -29.88 -5.46
CA SER A 23 -0.41 -29.02 -5.30
C SER A 23 -0.98 -29.10 -3.89
N GLN A 24 -1.07 -30.30 -3.30
CA GLN A 24 -1.53 -30.50 -1.93
C GLN A 24 -0.60 -29.84 -0.90
N HIS A 25 0.72 -29.89 -1.15
CA HIS A 25 1.69 -29.17 -0.32
C HIS A 25 1.48 -27.64 -0.41
N SER A 26 1.33 -27.12 -1.63
CA SER A 26 1.07 -25.69 -1.89
C SER A 26 -0.22 -25.20 -1.22
N ILE A 27 -1.30 -26.00 -1.28
CA ILE A 27 -2.56 -25.72 -0.60
C ILE A 27 -2.37 -25.67 0.93
N SER A 28 -1.64 -26.63 1.48
CA SER A 28 -1.37 -26.68 2.93
C SER A 28 -0.57 -25.47 3.39
N HIS A 29 0.44 -25.07 2.61
CA HIS A 29 1.23 -23.87 2.86
C HIS A 29 0.37 -22.61 2.77
N MET A 30 -0.44 -22.46 1.72
CA MET A 30 -1.35 -21.33 1.55
C MET A 30 -2.34 -21.20 2.73
N LYS A 31 -2.89 -22.32 3.24
CA LYS A 31 -3.74 -22.33 4.43
C LYS A 31 -3.00 -21.81 5.68
N ALA A 32 -1.72 -22.18 5.84
CA ALA A 32 -0.91 -21.71 6.96
C ALA A 32 -0.65 -20.19 6.88
N VAL A 33 -0.25 -19.70 5.71
CA VAL A 33 -0.05 -18.26 5.44
C VAL A 33 -1.35 -17.48 5.68
N PHE A 34 -2.48 -17.97 5.18
CA PHE A 34 -3.78 -17.34 5.38
C PHE A 34 -4.17 -17.25 6.86
N LYS A 35 -4.00 -18.36 7.60
CA LYS A 35 -4.27 -18.37 9.05
C LYS A 35 -3.43 -17.34 9.79
N GLN A 36 -2.15 -17.24 9.44
CA GLN A 36 -1.22 -16.28 10.05
C GLN A 36 -1.56 -14.84 9.69
N THR A 37 -1.90 -14.57 8.43
CA THR A 37 -2.37 -13.26 7.94
C THR A 37 -3.62 -12.80 8.72
N VAL A 38 -4.63 -13.67 8.84
CA VAL A 38 -5.86 -13.35 9.58
C VAL A 38 -5.57 -13.09 11.07
N TRP A 39 -4.68 -13.86 11.69
CA TRP A 39 -4.24 -13.62 13.06
C TRP A 39 -3.56 -12.25 13.20
N ALA A 40 -2.63 -11.91 12.31
CA ALA A 40 -1.91 -10.64 12.36
C ALA A 40 -2.85 -9.45 12.16
N LEU A 41 -3.72 -9.51 11.13
CA LEU A 41 -4.72 -8.47 10.87
C LEU A 41 -5.68 -8.29 12.06
N THR A 42 -6.15 -9.38 12.64
CA THR A 42 -7.02 -9.35 13.83
C THR A 42 -6.31 -8.69 15.02
N THR A 43 -5.03 -9.01 15.21
CA THR A 43 -4.21 -8.43 16.27
C THR A 43 -4.01 -6.93 16.04
N GLN A 44 -3.72 -6.49 14.80
CA GLN A 44 -3.58 -5.10 14.44
C GLN A 44 -4.88 -4.31 14.69
N ILE A 45 -6.03 -4.84 14.24
CA ILE A 45 -7.33 -4.20 14.48
C ILE A 45 -7.63 -4.06 15.97
N ARG A 46 -7.37 -5.08 16.77
CA ARG A 46 -7.61 -5.06 18.23
C ARG A 46 -6.71 -4.08 18.99
N ARG A 47 -5.51 -3.79 18.47
CA ARG A 47 -4.59 -2.81 19.07
C ARG A 47 -5.00 -1.38 18.77
N GLY A 48 -5.80 -1.15 17.73
CA GLY A 48 -6.29 0.15 17.33
C GLY A 48 -7.77 0.41 17.67
N SER A 49 -8.25 1.54 17.19
CA SER A 49 -9.64 2.00 17.24
C SER A 49 -10.24 2.14 15.83
N PHE A 50 -9.42 1.98 14.79
CA PHE A 50 -9.91 1.93 13.42
C PHE A 50 -10.74 0.68 13.19
N VAL A 51 -11.93 0.86 12.63
CA VAL A 51 -12.88 -0.22 12.32
C VAL A 51 -12.94 -0.41 10.80
N PRO A 52 -12.77 -1.65 10.31
CA PRO A 52 -13.04 -1.96 8.91
C PRO A 52 -14.47 -1.57 8.52
N GLU A 53 -14.60 -0.78 7.44
CA GLU A 53 -15.89 -0.26 7.01
C GLU A 53 -16.35 -0.83 5.68
N ARG A 54 -15.42 -0.89 4.70
CA ARG A 54 -15.73 -1.39 3.35
C ARG A 54 -14.62 -2.30 2.86
N PHE A 55 -15.04 -3.30 2.08
CA PHE A 55 -14.16 -4.25 1.40
C PHE A 55 -14.51 -4.26 -0.09
N GLU A 56 -13.49 -4.45 -0.95
CA GLU A 56 -13.65 -4.57 -2.40
C GLU A 56 -14.52 -3.43 -2.98
N PHE A 57 -14.27 -2.21 -2.49
CA PHE A 57 -15.06 -1.04 -2.82
C PHE A 57 -14.68 -0.50 -4.21
N SER A 58 -15.58 -0.65 -5.17
CA SER A 58 -15.40 -0.11 -6.54
C SER A 58 -15.74 1.38 -6.59
N PHE A 59 -14.89 2.15 -7.26
CA PHE A 59 -15.14 3.55 -7.58
C PHE A 59 -14.98 3.82 -9.07
N TYR A 60 -15.66 4.86 -9.50
CA TYR A 60 -15.60 5.39 -10.85
C TYR A 60 -15.55 6.91 -10.77
N GLU A 61 -14.61 7.51 -11.46
CA GLU A 61 -14.43 8.96 -11.50
C GLU A 61 -14.05 9.38 -12.94
N SER A 62 -14.69 10.44 -13.44
CA SER A 62 -14.31 11.09 -14.69
C SER A 62 -13.53 12.36 -14.39
N LEU A 63 -12.30 12.43 -14.87
CA LEU A 63 -11.44 13.62 -14.75
C LEU A 63 -11.48 14.44 -16.04
N ASP A 64 -11.84 15.71 -15.91
CA ASP A 64 -11.75 16.66 -17.02
C ASP A 64 -10.29 16.91 -17.39
N MET A 65 -9.97 16.76 -18.65
CA MET A 65 -8.65 17.09 -19.18
C MET A 65 -8.73 18.45 -19.88
N ALA A 66 -8.96 18.71 -20.96
CA ALA A 66 -9.17 19.97 -21.66
C ALA A 66 -10.00 19.70 -22.93
N ASN A 67 -10.56 20.75 -23.54
CA ASN A 67 -11.30 20.64 -24.80
C ASN A 67 -12.44 19.62 -24.77
N ASP A 68 -13.21 19.57 -23.69
CA ASP A 68 -14.34 18.65 -23.48
C ASP A 68 -13.96 17.15 -23.52
N VAL A 69 -12.69 16.85 -23.29
CA VAL A 69 -12.21 15.46 -23.20
C VAL A 69 -12.09 15.07 -21.74
N THR A 70 -12.60 13.88 -21.40
CA THR A 70 -12.50 13.29 -20.05
C THR A 70 -11.70 12.00 -20.07
N VAL A 71 -11.03 11.69 -18.98
CA VAL A 71 -10.45 10.37 -18.72
C VAL A 71 -11.20 9.70 -17.59
N ASP A 72 -11.67 8.48 -17.85
CA ASP A 72 -12.38 7.67 -16.86
C ASP A 72 -11.42 6.82 -16.06
N ILE A 73 -11.46 6.98 -14.74
CA ILE A 73 -10.69 6.20 -13.80
C ILE A 73 -11.62 5.23 -13.09
N LYS A 74 -11.28 3.96 -13.15
CA LYS A 74 -11.99 2.88 -12.45
C LYS A 74 -11.01 2.17 -11.54
N GLY A 75 -11.44 1.89 -10.34
CA GLY A 75 -10.63 1.16 -9.39
C GLY A 75 -11.48 0.40 -8.37
N ARG A 76 -10.81 -0.46 -7.62
CA ARG A 76 -11.39 -1.21 -6.53
C ARG A 76 -10.44 -1.17 -5.36
N VAL A 77 -10.87 -0.54 -4.28
CA VAL A 77 -10.13 -0.43 -3.03
C VAL A 77 -10.36 -1.70 -2.22
N ASP A 78 -9.31 -2.42 -1.88
CA ASP A 78 -9.45 -3.71 -1.19
C ASP A 78 -10.10 -3.54 0.19
N ARG A 79 -9.69 -2.52 0.95
CA ARG A 79 -10.24 -2.26 2.27
C ARG A 79 -10.11 -0.80 2.69
N THR A 80 -11.17 -0.28 3.29
CA THR A 80 -11.16 1.01 4.01
C THR A 80 -11.54 0.81 5.46
N ASP A 81 -10.80 1.46 6.36
CA ASP A 81 -11.11 1.51 7.79
C ASP A 81 -11.32 2.96 8.20
N THR A 82 -12.20 3.17 9.18
CA THR A 82 -12.48 4.50 9.71
C THR A 82 -12.34 4.55 11.23
N TYR A 83 -11.99 5.72 11.73
CA TYR A 83 -11.92 6.02 13.16
C TYR A 83 -12.41 7.45 13.41
N THR A 84 -13.33 7.64 14.33
CA THR A 84 -13.84 8.97 14.71
C THR A 84 -13.30 9.37 16.06
N ASP A 85 -12.72 10.58 16.15
CA ASP A 85 -12.25 11.17 17.38
C ASP A 85 -12.54 12.69 17.39
N GLU A 86 -13.17 13.17 18.46
CA GLU A 86 -13.51 14.60 18.64
C GLU A 86 -14.16 15.27 17.44
N GLY A 87 -15.06 14.56 16.74
CA GLY A 87 -15.76 15.09 15.55
C GLY A 87 -14.98 15.07 14.26
N ARG A 88 -13.75 14.51 14.25
CA ARG A 88 -12.94 14.23 13.07
C ARG A 88 -13.06 12.76 12.69
N LEU A 89 -13.25 12.49 11.41
CA LEU A 89 -13.25 11.13 10.84
C LEU A 89 -11.94 10.89 10.13
N PHE A 90 -11.13 9.99 10.67
CA PHE A 90 -9.92 9.52 10.02
C PHE A 90 -10.22 8.33 9.12
N VAL A 91 -9.69 8.38 7.89
CA VAL A 91 -9.86 7.34 6.87
C VAL A 91 -8.52 6.66 6.62
N LYS A 92 -8.51 5.33 6.68
CA LYS A 92 -7.35 4.51 6.34
C LYS A 92 -7.69 3.61 5.15
N VAL A 93 -6.80 3.59 4.15
CA VAL A 93 -6.89 2.73 2.97
C VAL A 93 -5.83 1.64 3.08
N LEU A 94 -6.23 0.39 2.82
CA LEU A 94 -5.33 -0.75 2.72
C LEU A 94 -5.49 -1.42 1.36
N ASP A 95 -4.35 -1.83 0.81
CA ASP A 95 -4.26 -2.64 -0.40
C ASP A 95 -3.39 -3.87 -0.12
N TYR A 96 -3.90 -5.07 -0.43
CA TYR A 96 -3.24 -6.33 -0.15
C TYR A 96 -2.28 -6.71 -1.28
N LYS A 97 -1.04 -7.04 -0.94
CA LYS A 97 0.01 -7.42 -1.90
C LYS A 97 0.58 -8.80 -1.59
N SER A 98 0.66 -9.65 -2.60
CA SER A 98 1.33 -10.95 -2.53
C SER A 98 2.83 -10.89 -2.87
N GLY A 99 3.38 -9.70 -3.13
CA GLY A 99 4.78 -9.49 -3.48
C GLY A 99 5.45 -8.41 -2.62
N ASN A 100 6.73 -8.15 -2.84
CA ASN A 100 7.56 -7.23 -2.06
C ASN A 100 7.37 -5.76 -2.49
N THR A 101 6.14 -5.28 -2.57
CA THR A 101 5.83 -3.90 -2.94
C THR A 101 6.06 -2.97 -1.75
N VAL A 102 7.05 -2.10 -1.82
CA VAL A 102 7.31 -1.07 -0.81
C VAL A 102 6.80 0.26 -1.31
N PHE A 103 6.13 1.03 -0.45
CA PHE A 103 5.69 2.38 -0.80
C PHE A 103 6.90 3.31 -0.94
N ASP A 104 6.97 3.99 -2.08
CA ASP A 104 8.09 4.87 -2.44
C ASP A 104 7.57 6.14 -3.14
N LEU A 105 7.82 7.31 -2.53
CA LEU A 105 7.38 8.61 -3.07
C LEU A 105 8.05 8.93 -4.41
N VAL A 106 9.27 8.46 -4.65
CA VAL A 106 9.93 8.65 -5.96
C VAL A 106 9.21 7.87 -7.04
N LYS A 107 8.75 6.63 -6.75
CA LYS A 107 7.90 5.87 -7.67
C LYS A 107 6.55 6.56 -7.94
N LEU A 108 5.96 7.15 -6.90
CA LEU A 108 4.74 7.94 -7.02
C LEU A 108 4.98 9.16 -7.93
N TYR A 109 6.05 9.91 -7.70
CA TYR A 109 6.43 11.07 -8.52
C TYR A 109 6.55 10.71 -10.01
N TYR A 110 7.14 9.58 -10.34
CA TYR A 110 7.23 9.10 -11.71
C TYR A 110 5.92 8.51 -12.27
N GLY A 111 4.88 8.37 -11.46
CA GLY A 111 3.61 7.76 -11.88
C GLY A 111 3.62 6.23 -11.94
N THR A 112 4.67 5.57 -11.40
CA THR A 112 4.77 4.09 -11.40
C THR A 112 4.17 3.43 -10.18
N GLN A 113 3.71 4.22 -9.18
CA GLN A 113 3.07 3.73 -7.96
C GLN A 113 1.97 4.70 -7.47
N LEU A 114 0.96 4.94 -8.30
CA LEU A 114 -0.14 5.87 -7.99
C LEU A 114 -1.26 5.25 -7.16
N GLN A 115 -1.38 3.93 -7.11
CA GLN A 115 -2.56 3.21 -6.62
C GLN A 115 -3.07 3.68 -5.26
N LEU A 116 -2.20 3.69 -4.22
CA LEU A 116 -2.63 4.09 -2.87
C LEU A 116 -3.08 5.56 -2.79
N ALA A 117 -2.40 6.46 -3.50
CA ALA A 117 -2.77 7.87 -3.51
C ALA A 117 -4.11 8.10 -4.22
N VAL A 118 -4.34 7.40 -5.34
CA VAL A 118 -5.62 7.43 -6.07
C VAL A 118 -6.75 6.84 -5.23
N TYR A 119 -6.51 5.74 -4.53
CA TYR A 119 -7.49 5.15 -3.63
C TYR A 119 -7.83 6.06 -2.46
N MET A 120 -6.82 6.68 -1.85
CA MET A 120 -7.04 7.66 -0.77
C MET A 120 -7.86 8.84 -1.28
N ASP A 121 -7.51 9.41 -2.44
CA ASP A 121 -8.22 10.52 -3.06
C ASP A 121 -9.70 10.18 -3.28
N ALA A 122 -9.99 9.07 -3.96
CA ALA A 122 -11.36 8.64 -4.26
C ALA A 122 -12.22 8.40 -3.00
N VAL A 123 -11.64 7.77 -1.97
CA VAL A 123 -12.35 7.53 -0.71
C VAL A 123 -12.58 8.82 0.06
N MET A 124 -11.58 9.71 0.11
CA MET A 124 -11.68 11.01 0.79
C MET A 124 -12.74 11.90 0.15
N GLU A 125 -12.76 12.03 -1.17
CA GLU A 125 -13.75 12.82 -1.90
C GLU A 125 -15.17 12.30 -1.62
N GLN A 126 -15.38 10.99 -1.73
CA GLN A 126 -16.68 10.38 -1.45
C GLN A 126 -17.13 10.62 0.00
N LYS A 127 -16.20 10.51 0.97
CA LYS A 127 -16.52 10.74 2.39
C LYS A 127 -16.85 12.21 2.67
N LYS A 128 -16.10 13.15 2.11
CA LYS A 128 -16.36 14.60 2.23
C LYS A 128 -17.71 14.97 1.64
N GLU A 129 -18.06 14.39 0.48
CA GLU A 129 -19.36 14.63 -0.16
C GLU A 129 -20.53 14.09 0.69
N ALA A 130 -20.38 12.88 1.24
CA ALA A 130 -21.41 12.24 2.06
C ALA A 130 -21.57 12.89 3.44
N LEU A 131 -20.50 13.41 4.03
CA LEU A 131 -20.40 13.85 5.43
C LEU A 131 -20.03 15.34 5.54
N LYS A 132 -20.82 16.20 4.90
CA LYS A 132 -20.55 17.66 4.77
C LYS A 132 -20.33 18.43 6.08
N GLN A 133 -20.71 17.88 7.22
CA GLN A 133 -20.60 18.52 8.55
C GLN A 133 -19.50 17.91 9.43
N VAL A 134 -18.77 16.90 8.92
CA VAL A 134 -17.71 16.21 9.65
C VAL A 134 -16.37 16.52 8.98
N SER A 135 -15.36 16.84 9.77
CA SER A 135 -13.99 16.94 9.25
C SER A 135 -13.50 15.55 8.88
N VAL A 136 -13.27 15.30 7.59
CA VAL A 136 -12.73 14.04 7.08
C VAL A 136 -11.25 14.22 6.81
N GLU A 137 -10.42 13.41 7.45
CA GLU A 137 -8.97 13.49 7.39
C GLU A 137 -8.34 12.16 6.97
N PRO A 138 -7.23 12.18 6.22
CA PRO A 138 -6.49 10.96 5.93
C PRO A 138 -5.91 10.40 7.22
N GLY A 139 -6.14 9.14 7.53
CA GLY A 139 -5.50 8.42 8.62
C GLY A 139 -4.22 7.73 8.16
N GLY A 140 -4.27 7.10 6.98
CA GLY A 140 -3.12 6.45 6.37
C GLY A 140 -3.46 5.68 5.10
N MET A 141 -2.46 5.47 4.26
CA MET A 141 -2.54 4.66 3.05
C MET A 141 -1.43 3.61 3.06
N LEU A 142 -1.80 2.33 3.06
CA LEU A 142 -0.91 1.24 3.43
C LEU A 142 -1.02 0.06 2.46
N TYR A 143 0.13 -0.52 2.13
CA TYR A 143 0.24 -1.87 1.59
C TYR A 143 0.33 -2.88 2.73
N TYR A 144 -0.46 -3.93 2.69
CA TYR A 144 -0.36 -5.07 3.57
C TYR A 144 0.13 -6.29 2.80
N HIS A 145 1.28 -6.84 3.21
CA HIS A 145 1.86 -7.99 2.55
C HIS A 145 1.28 -9.30 3.12
N ILE A 146 0.72 -10.11 2.22
CA ILE A 146 0.35 -11.48 2.52
C ILE A 146 1.61 -12.31 2.27
N ASP A 147 2.32 -12.62 3.35
CA ASP A 147 3.64 -13.26 3.30
C ASP A 147 3.75 -14.37 4.36
N ASP A 148 4.73 -15.25 4.18
CA ASP A 148 5.16 -16.22 5.18
C ASP A 148 6.49 -15.76 5.81
N PRO A 149 6.44 -14.99 6.90
CA PRO A 149 7.62 -14.38 7.47
C PRO A 149 8.55 -15.41 8.11
N VAL A 150 9.76 -15.50 7.62
CA VAL A 150 10.83 -16.30 8.22
C VAL A 150 11.51 -15.50 9.33
N ILE A 151 11.62 -16.09 10.52
CA ILE A 151 12.42 -15.54 11.61
C ILE A 151 13.87 -15.97 11.42
N ASP A 152 14.76 -15.01 11.19
CA ASP A 152 16.18 -15.26 11.08
C ASP A 152 16.78 -15.59 12.46
N LEU A 153 17.65 -16.61 12.52
CA LEU A 153 18.40 -16.93 13.73
C LEU A 153 19.29 -15.78 14.22
N LYS A 154 19.62 -14.84 13.34
CA LYS A 154 20.35 -13.60 13.70
C LYS A 154 19.54 -12.68 14.60
N ASP A 155 18.21 -12.75 14.51
CA ASP A 155 17.28 -11.97 15.32
C ASP A 155 17.10 -12.58 16.71
N VAL A 156 17.72 -13.75 16.97
CA VAL A 156 17.61 -14.52 18.22
C VAL A 156 18.99 -14.60 18.88
N THR A 157 19.07 -14.25 20.16
CA THR A 157 20.31 -14.42 20.93
C THR A 157 20.65 -15.92 21.03
N PRO A 158 21.86 -16.35 20.67
CA PRO A 158 22.26 -17.76 20.75
C PRO A 158 22.04 -18.34 22.14
N GLY A 159 21.37 -19.48 22.21
CA GLY A 159 21.09 -20.19 23.46
C GLY A 159 19.84 -19.70 24.22
N THR A 160 19.06 -18.78 23.64
CA THR A 160 17.78 -18.33 24.22
C THR A 160 16.64 -19.17 23.65
N GLU A 161 15.85 -19.81 24.50
CA GLU A 161 14.55 -20.36 24.11
C GLU A 161 13.52 -19.20 24.02
N LEU A 162 12.99 -18.97 22.83
CA LEU A 162 11.95 -17.98 22.64
C LEU A 162 10.60 -18.50 23.12
N SER A 163 9.90 -17.69 23.90
CA SER A 163 8.50 -17.94 24.21
C SER A 163 7.62 -17.75 22.98
N GLU A 164 6.45 -18.39 22.95
CA GLU A 164 5.46 -18.20 21.90
C GLU A 164 5.08 -16.71 21.71
N LYS A 165 5.02 -15.95 22.80
CA LYS A 165 4.74 -14.52 22.79
C LYS A 165 5.82 -13.73 22.04
N GLU A 166 7.09 -14.04 22.24
CA GLU A 166 8.20 -13.37 21.55
C GLU A 166 8.22 -13.73 20.06
N ILE A 167 7.99 -15.00 19.73
CA ILE A 167 7.85 -15.44 18.34
C ILE A 167 6.71 -14.69 17.65
N ASN A 168 5.53 -14.63 18.25
CA ASN A 168 4.37 -13.92 17.72
C ASN A 168 4.64 -12.42 17.53
N GLN A 169 5.38 -11.79 18.45
CA GLN A 169 5.77 -10.39 18.31
C GLN A 169 6.75 -10.18 17.15
N MET A 170 7.72 -11.07 16.94
CA MET A 170 8.64 -11.02 15.82
C MET A 170 7.90 -11.18 14.48
N ILE A 171 6.97 -12.13 14.40
CA ILE A 171 6.11 -12.33 13.23
C ILE A 171 5.28 -11.08 12.95
N LEU A 172 4.64 -10.51 13.97
CA LEU A 172 3.81 -9.31 13.82
C LEU A 172 4.61 -8.11 13.28
N LYS A 173 5.86 -7.94 13.73
CA LYS A 173 6.79 -6.92 13.21
C LYS A 173 7.11 -7.13 11.73
N LYS A 174 7.26 -8.37 11.29
CA LYS A 174 7.54 -8.68 9.88
C LYS A 174 6.31 -8.51 8.98
N LEU A 175 5.12 -8.73 9.51
CA LEU A 175 3.83 -8.50 8.83
C LEU A 175 3.29 -7.07 9.03
N LYS A 176 4.14 -6.15 9.47
CA LYS A 176 3.76 -4.74 9.58
C LYS A 176 3.49 -4.15 8.19
N PRO A 177 2.34 -3.47 8.00
CA PRO A 177 2.05 -2.81 6.75
C PRO A 177 3.08 -1.71 6.43
N ASP A 178 3.23 -1.41 5.15
CA ASP A 178 4.12 -0.37 4.64
C ASP A 178 3.33 0.73 3.94
N GLY A 179 3.72 1.98 4.09
CA GLY A 179 3.03 3.12 3.49
C GLY A 179 3.13 4.38 4.35
N LEU A 180 2.24 5.34 4.16
CA LEU A 180 2.19 6.58 4.92
C LEU A 180 1.06 6.58 5.94
N ILE A 181 1.36 7.12 7.13
CA ILE A 181 0.41 7.33 8.22
C ILE A 181 0.34 8.82 8.55
N ASN A 182 -0.84 9.32 8.91
CA ASN A 182 -0.97 10.69 9.35
C ASN A 182 -0.14 10.91 10.63
N SER A 183 0.66 11.98 10.63
CA SER A 183 1.51 12.37 11.76
C SER A 183 0.74 12.92 12.97
N ASP A 184 -0.58 13.15 12.85
CA ASP A 184 -1.44 13.49 13.97
C ASP A 184 -1.46 12.35 15.00
N GLU A 185 -1.25 12.70 16.27
CA GLU A 185 -1.19 11.72 17.37
C GLU A 185 -2.46 10.86 17.43
N LYS A 186 -3.63 11.44 17.23
CA LYS A 186 -4.89 10.72 17.24
C LYS A 186 -4.98 9.68 16.13
N ALA A 187 -4.43 9.98 14.95
CA ALA A 187 -4.42 9.07 13.82
C ALA A 187 -3.53 7.84 14.10
N TYR A 188 -2.25 8.03 14.47
CA TYR A 188 -1.38 6.88 14.71
C TYR A 188 -1.69 6.14 16.01
N ARG A 189 -2.15 6.82 17.06
CA ARG A 189 -2.66 6.17 18.27
C ARG A 189 -3.97 5.43 18.02
N GLY A 190 -4.81 5.94 17.13
CA GLY A 190 -5.99 5.23 16.65
C GLY A 190 -5.68 3.92 15.95
N MET A 191 -4.47 3.74 15.40
CA MET A 191 -4.02 2.49 14.77
C MET A 191 -3.32 1.54 15.75
N ASP A 192 -2.57 2.07 16.72
CA ASP A 192 -1.91 1.32 17.78
C ASP A 192 -1.89 2.16 19.06
N ARG A 193 -2.68 1.78 20.05
CA ARG A 193 -2.89 2.58 21.27
C ARG A 193 -1.71 2.57 22.24
N ASP A 194 -1.00 1.46 22.31
CA ASP A 194 -0.19 1.13 23.49
C ASP A 194 1.32 1.07 23.22
N PHE A 195 1.82 1.58 22.09
CA PHE A 195 3.26 1.58 21.85
C PHE A 195 3.95 2.81 22.45
N GLU A 196 5.06 2.58 23.15
CA GLU A 196 5.83 3.65 23.82
C GLU A 196 6.90 4.24 22.90
N LYS A 197 7.60 3.40 22.14
CA LYS A 197 8.72 3.79 21.32
C LYS A 197 8.56 3.42 19.85
N SER A 198 8.36 2.16 19.54
CA SER A 198 8.21 1.66 18.18
C SER A 198 7.02 0.72 18.12
N SER A 199 6.12 0.95 17.18
CA SER A 199 4.98 0.08 16.98
C SER A 199 5.37 -1.21 16.26
N ASP A 200 4.76 -2.32 16.67
CA ASP A 200 4.88 -3.61 16.00
C ASP A 200 3.89 -3.76 14.84
N VAL A 201 2.90 -2.86 14.74
CA VAL A 201 1.78 -2.97 13.79
C VAL A 201 1.65 -1.83 12.81
N ILE A 202 2.37 -0.72 13.01
CA ILE A 202 2.43 0.40 12.08
C ILE A 202 3.87 0.93 11.92
N PRO A 203 4.25 1.53 10.79
CA PRO A 203 5.61 2.00 10.52
C PRO A 203 5.93 3.34 11.24
N VAL A 204 5.61 3.43 12.53
CA VAL A 204 5.84 4.61 13.37
C VAL A 204 6.77 4.28 14.52
N THR A 205 7.77 5.14 14.72
CA THR A 205 8.66 5.17 15.87
C THR A 205 8.60 6.55 16.49
N LEU A 206 8.51 6.65 17.81
CA LEU A 206 8.42 7.91 18.53
C LEU A 206 9.76 8.32 19.14
N LYS A 207 10.00 9.60 19.18
CA LYS A 207 11.06 10.24 19.97
C LYS A 207 10.68 10.28 21.46
N LYS A 208 11.58 10.80 22.30
CA LYS A 208 11.31 10.98 23.73
C LYS A 208 10.18 11.98 24.02
N ASP A 209 9.97 12.95 23.12
CA ASP A 209 8.89 13.95 23.19
C ASP A 209 7.55 13.43 22.61
N GLN A 210 7.45 12.13 22.34
CA GLN A 210 6.29 11.47 21.75
C GLN A 210 5.94 11.91 20.32
N THR A 211 6.80 12.65 19.63
CA THR A 211 6.63 12.96 18.20
C THR A 211 7.24 11.88 17.32
N PRO A 212 6.74 11.67 16.09
CA PRO A 212 7.32 10.70 15.15
C PRO A 212 8.81 10.98 14.87
N ALA A 213 9.64 9.95 14.93
CA ALA A 213 11.05 10.01 14.59
C ALA A 213 11.24 10.13 13.06
N ALA A 214 12.39 10.66 12.62
CA ALA A 214 12.69 10.86 11.20
C ALA A 214 12.62 9.59 10.33
N GLY A 215 12.80 8.40 10.92
CA GLY A 215 12.63 7.12 10.20
C GLY A 215 11.20 6.60 10.14
N SER A 216 10.21 7.33 10.70
CA SER A 216 8.81 6.98 10.62
C SER A 216 8.25 7.35 9.24
N LYS A 217 7.42 6.47 8.67
CA LYS A 217 6.72 6.75 7.42
C LYS A 217 5.43 7.53 7.70
N VAL A 218 5.58 8.82 7.95
CA VAL A 218 4.47 9.72 8.28
C VAL A 218 4.40 10.93 7.36
N ALA A 219 3.18 11.44 7.18
CA ALA A 219 2.87 12.68 6.50
C ALA A 219 1.77 13.41 7.26
N ASN A 220 1.79 14.73 7.29
CA ASN A 220 0.67 15.52 7.84
C ASN A 220 -0.49 15.63 6.85
N ALA A 221 -1.62 16.20 7.26
CA ALA A 221 -2.81 16.30 6.42
C ALA A 221 -2.56 17.10 5.14
N GLU A 222 -1.75 18.16 5.20
CA GLU A 222 -1.40 18.99 4.03
C GLU A 222 -0.53 18.22 3.03
N GLU A 223 0.43 17.43 3.53
CA GLU A 223 1.26 16.56 2.69
C GLU A 223 0.43 15.45 2.02
N PHE A 224 -0.56 14.86 2.72
CA PHE A 224 -1.50 13.94 2.10
C PHE A 224 -2.30 14.61 0.97
N ASP A 225 -2.76 15.85 1.17
CA ASP A 225 -3.47 16.61 0.15
C ASP A 225 -2.57 16.89 -1.07
N VAL A 226 -1.30 17.23 -0.86
CA VAL A 226 -0.31 17.38 -1.95
C VAL A 226 -0.15 16.08 -2.72
N ILE A 227 0.01 14.95 -2.03
CA ILE A 227 0.22 13.63 -2.63
C ILE A 227 -1.00 13.20 -3.46
N THR A 228 -2.22 13.34 -2.93
CA THR A 228 -3.45 12.92 -3.63
C THR A 228 -3.74 13.82 -4.82
N ARG A 229 -3.58 15.12 -4.67
CA ARG A 229 -3.71 16.09 -5.76
C ARG A 229 -2.66 15.86 -6.86
N PHE A 230 -1.40 15.60 -6.49
CA PHE A 230 -0.36 15.25 -7.45
C PHE A 230 -0.72 13.97 -8.23
N ALA A 231 -1.21 12.94 -7.55
CA ALA A 231 -1.63 11.70 -8.22
C ALA A 231 -2.77 11.96 -9.22
N ARG A 232 -3.74 12.80 -8.88
CA ARG A 232 -4.84 13.22 -9.76
C ARG A 232 -4.33 13.97 -11.00
N GLU A 233 -3.41 14.93 -10.82
CA GLU A 233 -2.80 15.64 -11.96
C GLU A 233 -1.96 14.72 -12.84
N LYS A 234 -1.22 13.79 -12.23
CA LYS A 234 -0.44 12.79 -12.98
C LYS A 234 -1.34 11.86 -13.81
N LEU A 235 -2.52 11.51 -13.33
CA LEU A 235 -3.50 10.76 -14.10
C LEU A 235 -4.04 11.57 -15.29
N ARG A 236 -4.26 12.88 -15.11
CA ARG A 236 -4.64 13.77 -16.22
C ARG A 236 -3.54 13.88 -17.27
N GLU A 237 -2.28 14.03 -16.82
CA GLU A 237 -1.10 14.07 -17.72
C GLU A 237 -1.02 12.77 -18.54
N ILE A 238 -1.07 11.62 -17.89
CA ILE A 238 -1.05 10.31 -18.55
C ILE A 238 -2.24 10.17 -19.52
N GLY A 239 -3.44 10.59 -19.10
CA GLY A 239 -4.63 10.55 -19.94
C GLY A 239 -4.47 11.39 -21.21
N ARG A 240 -3.86 12.59 -21.12
CA ARG A 240 -3.55 13.43 -22.28
C ARG A 240 -2.54 12.78 -23.21
N GLU A 241 -1.45 12.25 -22.66
CA GLU A 241 -0.42 11.57 -23.47
C GLU A 241 -1.02 10.38 -24.24
N ILE A 242 -1.92 9.62 -23.62
CA ILE A 242 -2.64 8.51 -24.27
C ILE A 242 -3.57 9.06 -25.37
N TYR A 243 -4.34 10.11 -25.07
CA TYR A 243 -5.29 10.71 -26.01
C TYR A 243 -4.57 11.31 -27.24
N ASP A 244 -3.43 11.97 -27.01
CA ASP A 244 -2.61 12.58 -28.05
C ASP A 244 -1.80 11.54 -28.86
N GLY A 245 -1.88 10.27 -28.48
CA GLY A 245 -1.17 9.18 -29.14
C GLY A 245 0.34 9.23 -28.93
N ASN A 246 0.81 9.76 -27.80
CA ASN A 246 2.23 9.79 -27.47
C ASN A 246 2.78 8.37 -27.30
N VAL A 247 3.73 8.00 -28.15
CA VAL A 247 4.43 6.70 -28.15
C VAL A 247 5.94 6.85 -27.96
N ASP A 248 6.40 7.99 -27.48
CA ASP A 248 7.81 8.26 -27.27
C ASP A 248 8.44 7.27 -26.29
N VAL A 249 9.62 6.77 -26.69
CA VAL A 249 10.38 5.84 -25.86
C VAL A 249 11.24 6.62 -24.87
N ASN A 250 10.72 6.79 -23.68
CA ASN A 250 11.34 7.57 -22.62
C ASN A 250 11.17 6.86 -21.25
N PRO A 251 11.81 5.69 -21.02
CA PRO A 251 11.65 4.93 -19.81
C PRO A 251 12.28 5.63 -18.60
N ILE A 252 11.76 5.29 -17.42
CA ILE A 252 12.38 5.64 -16.16
C ILE A 252 13.38 4.55 -15.81
N LYS A 253 14.63 4.93 -15.60
CA LYS A 253 15.67 4.00 -15.16
C LYS A 253 16.61 4.67 -14.18
N ASN A 254 16.65 4.14 -12.96
CA ASN A 254 17.57 4.56 -11.92
C ASN A 254 17.90 3.35 -11.02
N LYS A 255 18.62 3.55 -9.92
CA LYS A 255 19.02 2.46 -8.98
C LYS A 255 17.82 1.71 -8.36
N LYS A 256 16.63 2.35 -8.28
CA LYS A 256 15.45 1.80 -7.61
C LYS A 256 14.35 1.38 -8.59
N ILE A 257 14.32 2.00 -9.78
CA ILE A 257 13.24 1.84 -10.77
C ILE A 257 13.86 1.45 -12.10
N ASP A 258 13.40 0.35 -12.67
CA ASP A 258 13.63 -0.03 -14.06
C ASP A 258 12.28 -0.34 -14.69
N SER A 259 11.68 0.64 -15.38
CA SER A 259 10.38 0.46 -16.03
C SER A 259 10.42 -0.52 -17.21
N CYS A 260 11.62 -0.90 -17.68
CA CYS A 260 11.79 -1.89 -18.72
C CYS A 260 11.77 -3.34 -18.18
N ALA A 261 12.08 -3.57 -16.90
CA ALA A 261 12.27 -4.90 -16.33
C ALA A 261 11.08 -5.87 -16.55
N TYR A 262 9.85 -5.33 -16.52
CA TYR A 262 8.62 -6.10 -16.69
C TYR A 262 7.77 -5.60 -17.87
N CYS A 263 8.36 -4.83 -18.79
CA CYS A 263 7.63 -4.27 -19.92
C CYS A 263 7.33 -5.35 -20.97
N ALA A 264 6.06 -5.56 -21.26
CA ALA A 264 5.61 -6.51 -22.29
C ALA A 264 6.06 -6.13 -23.72
N PHE A 265 6.44 -4.87 -23.94
CA PHE A 265 6.80 -4.34 -25.24
C PHE A 265 8.31 -4.31 -25.53
N GLN A 266 9.15 -4.86 -24.67
CA GLN A 266 10.63 -4.84 -24.85
C GLN A 266 11.06 -5.34 -26.23
N ALA A 267 10.47 -6.44 -26.71
CA ALA A 267 10.84 -7.05 -27.99
C ALA A 267 10.53 -6.13 -29.20
N ILE A 268 9.54 -5.28 -29.09
CA ILE A 268 9.11 -4.33 -30.15
C ILE A 268 9.86 -3.00 -29.98
N CYS A 269 9.91 -2.48 -28.77
CA CYS A 269 10.49 -1.18 -28.42
C CYS A 269 12.01 -1.17 -28.68
N ARG A 270 12.71 -2.24 -28.35
CA ARG A 270 14.18 -2.40 -28.49
C ARG A 270 14.98 -1.24 -27.89
N TYR A 271 14.46 -0.64 -26.81
CA TYR A 271 15.16 0.44 -26.13
C TYR A 271 16.59 0.00 -25.72
N ASP A 272 17.57 0.83 -26.05
CA ASP A 272 18.96 0.71 -25.62
C ASP A 272 19.53 2.12 -25.39
N SER A 273 19.91 2.43 -24.15
CA SER A 273 20.45 3.74 -23.77
C SER A 273 21.76 4.12 -24.49
N ARG A 274 22.43 3.15 -25.14
CA ARG A 274 23.64 3.39 -25.94
C ARG A 274 23.34 3.88 -27.36
N ILE A 275 22.12 3.77 -27.80
CA ILE A 275 21.72 4.20 -29.15
C ILE A 275 21.34 5.69 -29.11
N PRO A 276 21.96 6.55 -29.94
CA PRO A 276 21.59 7.95 -30.04
C PRO A 276 20.10 8.14 -30.40
N GLY A 277 19.43 9.03 -29.67
CA GLY A 277 18.01 9.31 -29.87
C GLY A 277 17.11 8.69 -28.81
N PHE A 278 17.57 7.72 -28.04
CA PHE A 278 16.87 7.30 -26.83
C PHE A 278 17.28 8.16 -25.62
N SER A 279 16.33 8.44 -24.75
CA SER A 279 16.56 9.15 -23.49
C SER A 279 15.90 8.43 -22.32
N GLU A 280 16.41 8.68 -21.12
CA GLU A 280 15.86 8.15 -19.87
C GLU A 280 15.34 9.32 -19.03
N ARG A 281 14.18 9.15 -18.42
CA ARG A 281 13.72 10.07 -17.38
C ARG A 281 14.47 9.78 -16.09
N SER A 282 15.18 10.76 -15.55
CA SER A 282 15.94 10.62 -14.31
C SER A 282 15.56 11.72 -13.33
N PHE A 283 15.55 11.38 -12.05
CA PHE A 283 15.35 12.30 -10.94
C PHE A 283 16.44 12.01 -9.88
N ASN A 284 17.06 13.05 -9.37
CA ASN A 284 18.19 12.92 -8.45
C ASN A 284 17.78 12.97 -6.98
N GLY A 285 16.48 13.10 -6.67
CA GLY A 285 15.97 13.10 -5.31
C GLY A 285 15.77 11.68 -4.77
N ASP A 286 16.09 11.45 -3.51
CA ASP A 286 16.02 10.14 -2.88
C ASP A 286 15.10 10.08 -1.66
N ASN A 287 14.57 11.21 -1.19
CA ASN A 287 13.80 11.33 0.05
C ASN A 287 12.50 12.12 -0.15
N LYS A 288 11.71 12.22 0.92
CA LYS A 288 10.40 12.89 0.93
C LYS A 288 10.51 14.38 0.59
N GLU A 289 11.52 15.05 1.13
CA GLU A 289 11.74 16.49 0.95
C GLU A 289 12.09 16.86 -0.49
N ASP A 290 12.64 15.91 -1.27
CA ASP A 290 12.95 16.11 -2.69
C ASP A 290 11.71 15.96 -3.59
N VAL A 291 10.66 15.31 -3.10
CA VAL A 291 9.45 14.98 -3.88
C VAL A 291 8.29 15.90 -3.54
N LEU A 292 8.13 16.32 -2.28
CA LEU A 292 7.06 17.17 -1.77
C LEU A 292 7.52 18.62 -1.63
#